data_7ef7a67b8813e9de91112fd48cd9a24c
#
_entry.id   7ef7a67b8813e9de91112fd48cd9a24c
#
_cell.length_a   1.000
_cell.length_b   1.000
_cell.length_c   1.000
_cell.angle_alpha   90.00
_cell.angle_beta   90.00
_cell.angle_gamma   90.00
#
_symmetry.space_group_name_H-M   'P 1'
#
loop_
_entity.id
_entity.type
_entity.pdbx_description
1 polymer ?
#
loop_
_entity_poly.entity_id
_entity_poly.type
_entity_poly.pdbx_seq_one_letter_code
_entity_poly.pdbx_strand_id
1 'polypeptide(L)'
;MATTSASEPAAASSSQALVAALGQPAPAHTAFAEARFLKILDRPLVVSGQLSWLGGDKLQRRVDRPWQETATIADGEVTEQREGKRPRHFSLKRAPQLQVLLDSFVALLSGDAARLQQVFEIRQSGDAGSAWTLNLVPREARVAKTVASIRVDGIGRQSRCLYMQEADGDLAVDLLGPLAAKMPAEPTRAALQALCQGTP
;
A
#
# COMPACT_ATOMS: atom_id res chain seq x y z
N MET A 1 7.82 23.01 -39.04
CA MET A 1 6.83 21.93 -38.93
C MET A 1 7.14 21.17 -37.67
N ALA A 2 6.37 21.38 -36.58
CA ALA A 2 6.61 20.78 -35.29
C ALA A 2 5.75 19.51 -35.19
N THR A 3 6.38 18.37 -35.02
CA THR A 3 5.72 17.09 -34.75
C THR A 3 5.38 17.02 -33.27
N THR A 4 4.13 17.22 -32.94
CA THR A 4 3.58 17.05 -31.61
C THR A 4 3.53 15.54 -31.30
N SER A 5 4.32 15.10 -30.33
CA SER A 5 4.39 13.69 -29.90
C SER A 5 3.18 13.36 -29.02
N ALA A 6 2.25 12.57 -29.56
CA ALA A 6 1.04 12.10 -28.88
C ALA A 6 1.34 10.81 -28.08
N SER A 7 2.20 10.89 -27.04
CA SER A 7 2.55 9.70 -26.23
C SER A 7 1.84 9.61 -24.86
N GLU A 8 1.07 10.60 -24.46
CA GLU A 8 0.45 10.65 -23.13
C GLU A 8 -0.80 9.75 -22.94
N PRO A 9 -1.68 9.52 -23.91
CA PRO A 9 -2.89 8.71 -23.70
C PRO A 9 -2.62 7.21 -23.46
N ALA A 10 -1.54 6.67 -24.03
CA ALA A 10 -1.24 5.24 -23.95
C ALA A 10 -0.75 4.80 -22.55
N ALA A 11 0.04 5.63 -21.87
CA ALA A 11 0.54 5.34 -20.54
C ALA A 11 -0.57 5.42 -19.46
N ALA A 12 -1.47 6.37 -19.57
CA ALA A 12 -2.63 6.51 -18.70
C ALA A 12 -3.58 5.31 -18.85
N SER A 13 -3.82 4.82 -20.06
CA SER A 13 -4.67 3.66 -20.31
C SER A 13 -4.07 2.35 -19.80
N SER A 14 -2.74 2.19 -19.82
CA SER A 14 -2.08 0.98 -19.31
C SER A 14 -2.15 0.87 -17.80
N SER A 15 -1.92 1.95 -17.06
CA SER A 15 -2.02 1.96 -15.59
C SER A 15 -3.45 1.74 -15.10
N GLN A 16 -4.45 2.27 -15.80
CA GLN A 16 -5.87 2.00 -15.51
C GLN A 16 -6.21 0.52 -15.69
N ALA A 17 -5.76 -0.08 -16.79
CA ALA A 17 -5.99 -1.50 -17.06
C ALA A 17 -5.32 -2.40 -16.03
N LEU A 18 -4.08 -2.06 -15.61
CA LEU A 18 -3.38 -2.79 -14.56
C LEU A 18 -4.11 -2.68 -13.22
N VAL A 19 -4.46 -1.48 -12.76
CA VAL A 19 -5.20 -1.29 -11.51
C VAL A 19 -6.53 -2.06 -11.53
N ALA A 20 -7.29 -1.99 -12.62
CA ALA A 20 -8.53 -2.74 -12.76
C ALA A 20 -8.30 -4.26 -12.69
N ALA A 21 -7.19 -4.76 -13.27
CA ALA A 21 -6.84 -6.17 -13.24
C ALA A 21 -6.38 -6.67 -11.84
N LEU A 22 -5.93 -5.78 -10.97
CA LEU A 22 -5.55 -6.09 -9.58
C LEU A 22 -6.75 -6.21 -8.65
N GLY A 23 -7.92 -5.69 -9.05
CA GLY A 23 -9.14 -5.73 -8.26
C GLY A 23 -9.49 -7.14 -7.80
N GLN A 24 -9.86 -7.27 -6.53
CA GLN A 24 -10.25 -8.52 -5.89
C GLN A 24 -11.74 -8.48 -5.54
N PRO A 25 -12.46 -9.60 -5.58
CA PRO A 25 -13.78 -9.67 -4.97
C PRO A 25 -13.66 -9.63 -3.43
N ALA A 26 -14.55 -8.89 -2.78
CA ALA A 26 -14.63 -8.91 -1.32
C ALA A 26 -15.38 -10.16 -0.82
N PRO A 27 -15.00 -10.74 0.35
CA PRO A 27 -13.85 -10.38 1.16
C PRO A 27 -12.53 -10.90 0.58
N ALA A 28 -11.48 -10.09 0.67
CA ALA A 28 -10.15 -10.48 0.26
C ALA A 28 -9.19 -10.40 1.45
N HIS A 29 -8.28 -11.39 1.54
CA HIS A 29 -7.31 -11.51 2.63
C HIS A 29 -5.93 -11.75 2.06
N THR A 30 -4.91 -11.13 2.68
CA THR A 30 -3.52 -11.38 2.33
C THR A 30 -2.64 -11.37 3.57
N ALA A 31 -1.69 -12.29 3.66
CA ALA A 31 -0.64 -12.22 4.65
C ALA A 31 0.25 -11.00 4.37
N PHE A 32 0.78 -10.38 5.40
CA PHE A 32 1.78 -9.33 5.27
C PHE A 32 2.90 -9.48 6.29
N ALA A 33 4.07 -8.98 5.93
CA ALA A 33 5.15 -8.69 6.85
C ALA A 33 5.70 -7.30 6.52
N GLU A 34 5.66 -6.40 7.48
CA GLU A 34 6.07 -5.00 7.35
C GLU A 34 7.39 -4.77 8.07
N ALA A 35 8.32 -4.12 7.39
CA ALA A 35 9.51 -3.54 8.00
C ALA A 35 9.40 -2.01 7.94
N ARG A 36 9.37 -1.34 9.09
CA ARG A 36 9.35 0.12 9.20
C ARG A 36 10.72 0.66 9.57
N PHE A 37 11.29 1.42 8.67
CA PHE A 37 12.55 2.13 8.82
C PHE A 37 12.26 3.54 9.31
N LEU A 38 12.27 3.71 10.62
CA LEU A 38 12.04 4.98 11.29
C LEU A 38 13.39 5.68 11.52
N LYS A 39 13.50 6.96 11.23
CA LYS A 39 14.74 7.74 11.40
C LYS A 39 15.27 7.76 12.83
N ILE A 40 14.37 7.60 13.79
CA ILE A 40 14.69 7.61 15.22
C ILE A 40 15.17 6.26 15.73
N LEU A 41 15.16 5.21 14.91
CA LEU A 41 15.53 3.86 15.30
C LEU A 41 16.74 3.37 14.48
N ASP A 42 17.68 2.74 15.15
CA ASP A 42 18.84 2.11 14.50
C ASP A 42 18.48 0.82 13.74
N ARG A 43 17.36 0.19 14.11
CA ARG A 43 16.84 -1.04 13.49
C ARG A 43 15.39 -0.87 13.11
N PRO A 44 14.96 -1.45 11.98
CA PRO A 44 13.56 -1.39 11.59
C PRO A 44 12.66 -2.15 12.56
N LEU A 45 11.45 -1.64 12.76
CA LEU A 45 10.38 -2.40 13.41
C LEU A 45 9.82 -3.41 12.42
N VAL A 46 9.71 -4.67 12.84
CA VAL A 46 9.15 -5.73 12.02
C VAL A 46 7.87 -6.25 12.67
N VAL A 47 6.78 -6.26 11.91
CA VAL A 47 5.52 -6.86 12.31
C VAL A 47 4.98 -7.77 11.20
N SER A 48 4.18 -8.76 11.55
CA SER A 48 3.54 -9.61 10.56
C SER A 48 2.14 -10.01 10.99
N GLY A 49 1.30 -10.35 10.00
CA GLY A 49 -0.08 -10.71 10.25
C GLY A 49 -0.90 -10.82 8.96
N GLN A 50 -2.12 -10.33 9.00
CA GLN A 50 -3.06 -10.40 7.90
C GLN A 50 -3.72 -9.04 7.65
N LEU A 51 -3.80 -8.68 6.37
CA LEU A 51 -4.63 -7.59 5.87
C LEU A 51 -5.91 -8.18 5.28
N SER A 52 -7.04 -7.54 5.56
CA SER A 52 -8.35 -7.97 5.06
C SER A 52 -9.12 -6.77 4.54
N TRP A 53 -9.64 -6.90 3.33
CA TRP A 53 -10.68 -6.02 2.81
C TRP A 53 -12.02 -6.76 2.89
N LEU A 54 -12.92 -6.25 3.69
CA LEU A 54 -14.20 -6.90 4.00
C LEU A 54 -15.34 -6.42 3.09
N GLY A 55 -15.03 -5.53 2.14
CA GLY A 55 -15.97 -4.91 1.22
C GLY A 55 -16.30 -3.46 1.61
N GLY A 56 -16.70 -2.66 0.61
CA GLY A 56 -16.94 -1.23 0.82
C GLY A 56 -15.69 -0.53 1.39
N ASP A 57 -15.87 0.25 2.44
CA ASP A 57 -14.82 0.96 3.17
C ASP A 57 -14.22 0.17 4.36
N LYS A 58 -14.57 -1.13 4.47
CA LYS A 58 -14.19 -1.95 5.63
C LYS A 58 -12.85 -2.64 5.42
N LEU A 59 -11.86 -2.19 6.17
CA LEU A 59 -10.49 -2.72 6.19
C LEU A 59 -10.16 -3.23 7.60
N GLN A 60 -9.36 -4.31 7.66
CA GLN A 60 -8.83 -4.81 8.91
C GLN A 60 -7.34 -5.14 8.73
N ARG A 61 -6.53 -4.70 9.68
CA ARG A 61 -5.13 -5.08 9.82
C ARG A 61 -4.96 -5.82 11.14
N ARG A 62 -4.65 -7.10 11.07
CA ARG A 62 -4.32 -7.91 12.24
C ARG A 62 -2.83 -8.18 12.27
N VAL A 63 -2.18 -7.77 13.34
CA VAL A 63 -0.80 -8.09 13.67
C VAL A 63 -0.81 -9.30 14.59
N ASP A 64 -0.05 -10.32 14.23
CA ASP A 64 0.11 -11.54 15.02
C ASP A 64 1.48 -11.59 15.74
N ARG A 65 2.48 -10.86 15.21
CA ARG A 65 3.85 -10.81 15.76
C ARG A 65 4.43 -9.40 15.60
N PRO A 66 5.26 -8.93 16.58
CA PRO A 66 5.68 -9.57 17.84
C PRO A 66 4.64 -9.45 18.95
N TRP A 67 3.55 -8.73 18.76
CA TRP A 67 2.40 -8.60 19.66
C TRP A 67 1.11 -8.83 18.90
N GLN A 68 0.01 -9.04 19.62
CA GLN A 68 -1.31 -9.16 19.00
C GLN A 68 -2.02 -7.81 19.01
N GLU A 69 -2.41 -7.36 17.83
CA GLU A 69 -3.14 -6.11 17.63
C GLU A 69 -4.07 -6.24 16.43
N THR A 70 -5.26 -5.71 16.54
CA THR A 70 -6.21 -5.61 15.44
C THR A 70 -6.66 -4.16 15.31
N ALA A 71 -6.49 -3.58 14.13
CA ALA A 71 -7.06 -2.32 13.73
C ALA A 71 -8.16 -2.58 12.69
N THR A 72 -9.37 -2.12 12.97
CA THR A 72 -10.51 -2.22 12.07
C THR A 72 -10.97 -0.83 11.69
N ILE A 73 -11.17 -0.63 10.41
CA ILE A 73 -11.68 0.61 9.83
C ILE A 73 -13.02 0.27 9.19
N ALA A 74 -14.05 0.97 9.60
CA ALA A 74 -15.39 0.84 9.05
C ALA A 74 -16.21 2.11 9.33
N ASP A 75 -17.04 2.51 8.39
CA ASP A 75 -17.99 3.61 8.56
C ASP A 75 -17.32 4.94 9.01
N GLY A 76 -16.07 5.18 8.57
CA GLY A 76 -15.30 6.37 8.94
C GLY A 76 -14.72 6.36 10.35
N GLU A 77 -14.76 5.24 11.05
CA GLU A 77 -14.21 5.05 12.39
C GLU A 77 -13.06 4.02 12.37
N VAL A 78 -12.07 4.24 13.23
CA VAL A 78 -10.98 3.30 13.49
C VAL A 78 -11.12 2.76 14.89
N THR A 79 -11.10 1.44 14.99
CA THR A 79 -11.05 0.71 16.27
C THR A 79 -9.74 -0.04 16.35
N GLU A 80 -8.94 0.25 17.37
CA GLU A 80 -7.70 -0.47 17.67
C GLU A 80 -7.86 -1.29 18.93
N GLN A 81 -7.57 -2.58 18.85
CA GLN A 81 -7.53 -3.52 19.97
C GLN A 81 -6.15 -4.13 20.03
N ARG A 82 -5.42 -3.88 21.11
CA ARG A 82 -4.13 -4.51 21.40
C ARG A 82 -4.22 -5.34 22.66
N GLU A 83 -3.58 -6.51 22.65
CA GLU A 83 -3.55 -7.40 23.80
C GLU A 83 -3.04 -6.66 25.05
N GLY A 84 -3.76 -6.83 26.18
CA GLY A 84 -3.43 -6.18 27.44
C GLY A 84 -3.65 -4.66 27.50
N LYS A 85 -4.24 -4.06 26.46
CA LYS A 85 -4.57 -2.61 26.42
C LYS A 85 -6.07 -2.40 26.26
N ARG A 86 -6.54 -1.24 26.72
CA ARG A 86 -7.93 -0.83 26.47
C ARG A 86 -8.10 -0.52 24.97
N PRO A 87 -9.26 -0.87 24.38
CA PRO A 87 -9.58 -0.49 23.01
C PRO A 87 -9.49 1.01 22.82
N ARG A 88 -9.01 1.44 21.66
CA ARG A 88 -8.96 2.84 21.23
C ARG A 88 -9.90 3.01 20.07
N HIS A 89 -10.67 4.10 20.09
CA HIS A 89 -11.58 4.47 19.01
C HIS A 89 -11.30 5.91 18.60
N PHE A 90 -11.26 6.18 17.32
CA PHE A 90 -11.18 7.54 16.80
C PHE A 90 -11.83 7.67 15.43
N SER A 91 -12.39 8.84 15.16
CA SER A 91 -13.04 9.13 13.89
C SER A 91 -12.04 9.66 12.86
N LEU A 92 -12.11 9.13 11.64
CA LEU A 92 -11.33 9.59 10.49
C LEU A 92 -11.67 11.03 10.07
N LYS A 93 -12.83 11.56 10.49
CA LYS A 93 -13.17 12.98 10.29
C LYS A 93 -12.15 13.93 10.92
N ARG A 94 -11.44 13.48 11.97
CA ARG A 94 -10.37 14.23 12.63
C ARG A 94 -9.01 14.07 11.93
N ALA A 95 -8.89 13.14 11.00
CA ALA A 95 -7.68 12.86 10.23
C ALA A 95 -8.01 12.69 8.74
N PRO A 96 -8.49 13.76 8.06
CA PRO A 96 -8.98 13.65 6.68
C PRO A 96 -7.92 13.16 5.69
N GLN A 97 -6.63 13.42 5.95
CA GLN A 97 -5.54 12.86 5.15
C GLN A 97 -5.46 11.33 5.26
N LEU A 98 -5.73 10.76 6.44
CA LEU A 98 -5.80 9.32 6.65
C LEU A 98 -7.01 8.73 5.94
N GLN A 99 -8.16 9.40 5.98
CA GLN A 99 -9.36 8.99 5.23
C GLN A 99 -9.04 8.88 3.74
N VAL A 100 -8.39 9.88 3.15
CA VAL A 100 -8.01 9.88 1.73
C VAL A 100 -7.10 8.70 1.39
N LEU A 101 -6.13 8.39 2.25
CA LEU A 101 -5.24 7.23 2.05
C LEU A 101 -6.01 5.91 2.08
N LEU A 102 -6.88 5.72 3.06
CA LEU A 102 -7.68 4.51 3.20
C LEU A 102 -8.64 4.32 2.02
N ASP A 103 -9.30 5.39 1.59
CA ASP A 103 -10.15 5.39 0.39
C ASP A 103 -9.35 4.99 -0.86
N SER A 104 -8.09 5.38 -0.92
CA SER A 104 -7.19 5.02 -2.02
C SER A 104 -6.77 3.57 -1.98
N PHE A 105 -6.52 2.99 -0.79
CA PHE A 105 -6.28 1.57 -0.64
C PHE A 105 -7.52 0.75 -1.04
N VAL A 106 -8.72 1.18 -0.66
CA VAL A 106 -9.97 0.55 -1.11
C VAL A 106 -10.08 0.61 -2.62
N ALA A 107 -9.78 1.76 -3.24
CA ALA A 107 -9.81 1.91 -4.69
C ALA A 107 -8.81 0.97 -5.39
N LEU A 108 -7.61 0.80 -4.85
CA LEU A 108 -6.62 -0.14 -5.37
C LEU A 108 -7.09 -1.60 -5.23
N LEU A 109 -7.63 -1.98 -4.07
CA LEU A 109 -8.10 -3.33 -3.79
C LEU A 109 -9.35 -3.70 -4.61
N SER A 110 -10.24 -2.73 -4.87
CA SER A 110 -11.43 -2.93 -5.70
C SER A 110 -11.15 -2.81 -7.20
N GLY A 111 -9.95 -2.35 -7.60
CA GLY A 111 -9.61 -2.09 -9.00
C GLY A 111 -10.21 -0.80 -9.56
N ASP A 112 -10.66 0.13 -8.71
CA ASP A 112 -11.23 1.41 -9.12
C ASP A 112 -10.12 2.42 -9.47
N ALA A 113 -9.59 2.28 -10.68
CA ALA A 113 -8.52 3.13 -11.20
C ALA A 113 -8.94 4.61 -11.30
N ALA A 114 -10.20 4.88 -11.62
CA ALA A 114 -10.70 6.25 -11.76
C ALA A 114 -10.67 6.98 -10.42
N ARG A 115 -11.14 6.33 -9.35
CA ARG A 115 -11.09 6.88 -7.99
C ARG A 115 -9.65 7.08 -7.51
N LEU A 116 -8.76 6.11 -7.79
CA LEU A 116 -7.34 6.22 -7.42
C LEU A 116 -6.64 7.40 -8.11
N GLN A 117 -6.94 7.65 -9.38
CA GLN A 117 -6.39 8.76 -10.16
C GLN A 117 -6.86 10.14 -9.70
N GLN A 118 -7.99 10.24 -9.02
CA GLN A 118 -8.43 11.51 -8.42
C GLN A 118 -7.48 11.97 -7.32
N VAL A 119 -6.87 11.03 -6.60
CA VAL A 119 -6.00 11.30 -5.46
C VAL A 119 -4.52 11.28 -5.82
N PHE A 120 -4.12 10.39 -6.73
CA PHE A 120 -2.73 10.19 -7.10
C PHE A 120 -2.47 10.41 -8.59
N GLU A 121 -1.30 10.92 -8.89
CA GLU A 121 -0.66 10.72 -10.17
C GLU A 121 -0.09 9.29 -10.18
N ILE A 122 -0.49 8.48 -11.17
CA ILE A 122 -0.09 7.08 -11.27
C ILE A 122 0.89 6.94 -12.44
N ARG A 123 2.09 6.44 -12.14
CA ARG A 123 3.10 6.10 -13.14
C ARG A 123 3.36 4.60 -13.08
N GLN A 124 3.23 3.93 -14.22
CA GLN A 124 3.53 2.52 -14.38
C GLN A 124 4.87 2.32 -15.10
N SER A 125 5.63 1.33 -14.65
CA SER A 125 6.73 0.74 -15.39
C SER A 125 6.57 -0.77 -15.44
N GLY A 126 7.02 -1.41 -16.51
CA GLY A 126 6.72 -2.81 -16.79
C GLY A 126 5.28 -3.03 -17.25
N ASP A 127 4.88 -4.27 -17.44
CA ASP A 127 3.56 -4.66 -17.94
C ASP A 127 2.94 -5.80 -17.13
N ALA A 128 1.62 -5.99 -17.29
CA ALA A 128 0.85 -6.99 -16.57
C ALA A 128 1.26 -8.46 -16.89
N GLY A 129 2.01 -8.69 -17.97
CA GLY A 129 2.52 -10.04 -18.35
C GLY A 129 3.85 -10.37 -17.67
N SER A 130 4.52 -9.40 -17.07
CA SER A 130 5.83 -9.53 -16.45
C SER A 130 5.87 -8.89 -15.06
N ALA A 131 7.05 -8.44 -14.62
CA ALA A 131 7.18 -7.60 -13.44
C ALA A 131 6.77 -6.17 -13.74
N TRP A 132 6.03 -5.57 -12.85
CA TRP A 132 5.55 -4.20 -12.96
C TRP A 132 5.70 -3.42 -11.64
N THR A 133 5.75 -2.11 -11.77
CA THR A 133 5.73 -1.16 -10.66
C THR A 133 4.69 -0.09 -10.92
N LEU A 134 3.87 0.22 -9.93
CA LEU A 134 3.02 1.40 -9.86
C LEU A 134 3.61 2.38 -8.85
N ASN A 135 3.89 3.60 -9.29
CA ASN A 135 4.26 4.71 -8.43
C ASN A 135 3.07 5.67 -8.32
N LEU A 136 2.63 5.92 -7.10
CA LEU A 136 1.50 6.75 -6.75
C LEU A 136 2.04 7.99 -6.02
N VAL A 137 1.91 9.16 -6.63
CA VAL A 137 2.33 10.44 -6.04
C VAL A 137 1.09 11.25 -5.70
N PRO A 138 0.90 11.69 -4.44
CA PRO A 138 -0.27 12.46 -4.06
C PRO A 138 -0.43 13.75 -4.88
N ARG A 139 -1.64 14.01 -5.37
CA ARG A 139 -1.96 15.27 -6.08
C ARG A 139 -2.22 16.42 -5.12
N GLU A 140 -2.78 16.11 -3.96
CA GLU A 140 -3.11 17.13 -2.95
C GLU A 140 -1.93 17.37 -2.00
N ALA A 141 -1.53 18.63 -1.84
CA ALA A 141 -0.48 19.05 -0.91
C ALA A 141 -0.74 18.61 0.54
N ARG A 142 -2.02 18.50 0.94
CA ARG A 142 -2.42 18.03 2.27
C ARG A 142 -2.03 16.56 2.50
N VAL A 143 -2.25 15.71 1.51
CA VAL A 143 -1.86 14.29 1.56
C VAL A 143 -0.34 14.16 1.49
N ALA A 144 0.31 14.94 0.62
CA ALA A 144 1.76 14.96 0.44
C ALA A 144 2.54 15.38 1.70
N LYS A 145 1.91 16.08 2.65
CA LYS A 145 2.51 16.39 3.98
C LYS A 145 2.68 15.16 4.86
N THR A 146 1.96 14.08 4.59
CA THR A 146 2.03 12.82 5.36
C THR A 146 2.71 11.73 4.57
N VAL A 147 2.32 11.55 3.32
CA VAL A 147 2.86 10.51 2.43
C VAL A 147 3.49 11.15 1.20
N ALA A 148 4.79 10.95 1.01
CA ALA A 148 5.50 11.45 -0.15
C ALA A 148 5.17 10.62 -1.40
N SER A 149 5.13 9.29 -1.27
CA SER A 149 4.76 8.38 -2.37
C SER A 149 4.38 7.00 -1.86
N ILE A 150 3.62 6.29 -2.66
CA ILE A 150 3.36 4.85 -2.50
C ILE A 150 3.87 4.15 -3.75
N ARG A 151 4.63 3.06 -3.58
CA ARG A 151 5.04 2.19 -4.68
C ARG A 151 4.47 0.79 -4.44
N VAL A 152 3.91 0.21 -5.47
CA VAL A 152 3.44 -1.17 -5.47
C VAL A 152 4.21 -1.93 -6.55
N ASP A 153 4.92 -2.99 -6.15
CA ASP A 153 5.61 -3.89 -7.07
C ASP A 153 4.81 -5.19 -7.17
N GLY A 154 4.74 -5.75 -8.37
CA GLY A 154 4.03 -7.00 -8.60
C GLY A 154 4.48 -7.76 -9.84
N ILE A 155 3.90 -8.94 -10.02
CA ILE A 155 4.10 -9.80 -11.19
C ILE A 155 2.72 -10.33 -11.61
N GLY A 156 2.40 -10.19 -12.89
CA GLY A 156 1.09 -10.58 -13.39
C GLY A 156 -0.02 -9.83 -12.66
N ARG A 157 -0.95 -10.54 -12.05
CA ARG A 157 -2.08 -9.98 -11.28
C ARG A 157 -1.83 -9.97 -9.77
N GLN A 158 -0.61 -10.18 -9.32
CA GLN A 158 -0.27 -10.27 -7.89
C GLN A 158 0.59 -9.10 -7.46
N SER A 159 0.07 -8.31 -6.53
CA SER A 159 0.88 -7.36 -5.77
C SER A 159 1.78 -8.15 -4.83
N ARG A 160 3.08 -7.84 -4.85
CA ARG A 160 4.11 -8.51 -4.04
C ARG A 160 4.60 -7.67 -2.89
N CYS A 161 4.76 -6.38 -3.15
CA CYS A 161 5.29 -5.44 -2.18
C CYS A 161 4.55 -4.12 -2.27
N LEU A 162 4.43 -3.48 -1.12
CA LEU A 162 3.98 -2.10 -1.00
C LEU A 162 5.04 -1.32 -0.22
N TYR A 163 5.43 -0.17 -0.74
CA TYR A 163 6.32 0.77 -0.09
C TYR A 163 5.54 2.04 0.17
N MET A 164 5.56 2.52 1.38
CA MET A 164 5.03 3.82 1.74
C MET A 164 6.16 4.71 2.23
N GLN A 165 6.52 5.69 1.42
CA GLN A 165 7.48 6.72 1.80
C GLN A 165 6.73 7.85 2.48
N GLU A 166 7.02 8.08 3.76
CA GLU A 166 6.44 9.19 4.51
C GLU A 166 7.18 10.50 4.22
N ALA A 167 6.51 11.62 4.38
CA ALA A 167 7.05 12.94 4.04
C ALA A 167 8.22 13.36 4.95
N ASP A 168 8.29 12.84 6.17
CA ASP A 168 9.39 13.03 7.10
C ASP A 168 10.62 12.16 6.79
N GLY A 169 10.46 11.21 5.83
CA GLY A 169 11.49 10.32 5.33
C GLY A 169 11.51 8.95 5.99
N ASP A 170 10.55 8.63 6.83
CA ASP A 170 10.30 7.26 7.27
C ASP A 170 9.81 6.40 6.10
N LEU A 171 10.11 5.11 6.13
CA LEU A 171 9.73 4.17 5.07
C LEU A 171 9.13 2.91 5.67
N ALA A 172 7.94 2.55 5.23
CA ALA A 172 7.36 1.22 5.46
C ALA A 172 7.48 0.37 4.19
N VAL A 173 7.85 -0.89 4.34
CA VAL A 173 7.90 -1.88 3.26
C VAL A 173 7.13 -3.11 3.70
N ASP A 174 6.03 -3.37 3.02
CA ASP A 174 5.20 -4.57 3.22
C ASP A 174 5.55 -5.62 2.16
N LEU A 175 5.91 -6.82 2.60
CA LEU A 175 5.92 -8.02 1.78
C LEU A 175 4.54 -8.67 1.86
N LEU A 176 3.91 -8.96 0.73
CA LEU A 176 2.52 -9.41 0.63
C LEU A 176 2.41 -10.87 0.22
N GLY A 177 1.35 -11.53 0.66
CA GLY A 177 1.02 -12.92 0.33
C GLY A 177 2.13 -13.89 0.71
N PRO A 178 2.52 -14.82 -0.19
CA PRO A 178 3.58 -15.79 0.09
C PRO A 178 4.95 -15.17 0.39
N LEU A 179 5.17 -13.91 -0.06
CA LEU A 179 6.42 -13.21 0.17
C LEU A 179 6.58 -12.77 1.63
N ALA A 180 5.47 -12.58 2.36
CA ALA A 180 5.48 -12.21 3.77
C ALA A 180 6.31 -13.19 4.64
N ALA A 181 6.26 -14.49 4.31
CA ALA A 181 7.03 -15.51 5.01
C ALA A 181 8.55 -15.42 4.78
N LYS A 182 8.99 -14.61 3.81
CA LYS A 182 10.41 -14.41 3.46
C LYS A 182 11.01 -13.16 4.11
N MET A 183 10.30 -12.50 5.02
CA MET A 183 10.84 -11.34 5.73
C MET A 183 12.11 -11.73 6.48
N PRO A 184 13.26 -11.10 6.20
CA PRO A 184 14.50 -11.39 6.92
C PRO A 184 14.39 -11.04 8.40
N ALA A 185 15.15 -11.72 9.26
CA ALA A 185 15.23 -11.39 10.69
C ALA A 185 15.79 -9.99 10.92
N GLU A 186 16.75 -9.58 10.09
CA GLU A 186 17.34 -8.23 10.06
C GLU A 186 17.16 -7.64 8.66
N PRO A 187 15.99 -7.06 8.35
CA PRO A 187 15.71 -6.56 7.02
C PRO A 187 16.52 -5.29 6.74
N THR A 188 17.05 -5.21 5.52
CA THR A 188 17.62 -3.99 4.96
C THR A 188 16.78 -3.54 3.77
N ARG A 189 16.80 -2.24 3.46
CA ARG A 189 16.11 -1.69 2.29
C ARG A 189 16.51 -2.41 1.00
N ALA A 190 17.81 -2.70 0.82
CA ALA A 190 18.34 -3.39 -0.36
C ALA A 190 17.86 -4.84 -0.45
N ALA A 191 17.88 -5.60 0.67
CA ALA A 191 17.41 -6.98 0.69
C ALA A 191 15.91 -7.07 0.38
N LEU A 192 15.10 -6.17 0.93
CA LEU A 192 13.66 -6.13 0.65
C LEU A 192 13.40 -5.75 -0.81
N GLN A 193 14.14 -4.80 -1.36
CA GLN A 193 14.01 -4.44 -2.77
C GLN A 193 14.32 -5.62 -3.69
N ALA A 194 15.39 -6.37 -3.44
CA ALA A 194 15.73 -7.56 -4.20
C ALA A 194 14.61 -8.62 -4.16
N LEU A 195 14.06 -8.90 -2.96
CA LEU A 195 12.92 -9.80 -2.81
C LEU A 195 11.69 -9.34 -3.61
N CYS A 196 11.38 -8.06 -3.59
CA CYS A 196 10.22 -7.50 -4.28
C CYS A 196 10.36 -7.57 -5.81
N GLN A 197 11.55 -7.33 -6.33
CA GLN A 197 11.85 -7.41 -7.76
C GLN A 197 11.98 -8.85 -8.28
N GLY A 198 11.95 -9.84 -7.38
CA GLY A 198 12.10 -11.24 -7.76
C GLY A 198 13.51 -11.62 -8.17
N THR A 199 14.50 -10.82 -7.81
CA THR A 199 15.92 -11.17 -7.97
C THR A 199 16.30 -12.16 -6.87
N PRO A 200 16.89 -13.31 -7.22
CA PRO A 200 17.28 -14.34 -6.25
C PRO A 200 18.35 -13.87 -5.27
#